data_143aec6917b6d55ad874fbd18bdeb7bc
#
_entry.id   143aec6917b6d55ad874fbd18bdeb7bc
#
_cell.length_a   1.000
_cell.length_b   1.000
_cell.length_c   1.000
_cell.angle_alpha   90.00
_cell.angle_beta   90.00
_cell.angle_gamma   90.00
#
_symmetry.space_group_name_H-M   'P 1'
#
loop_
_entity.id
_entity.type
_entity.pdbx_description
1 polymer ?
#
loop_
_entity_poly.entity_id
_entity_poly.type
_entity_poly.pdbx_seq_one_letter_code
_entity_poly.pdbx_strand_id
1 'polypeptide(L)'
;MRADVFDPAKRSAVMRAVKGRDTAPERAVRAAVRALGYARRYRLNGAHLPGKPDLVFTSMRKAVFVHGCFWHGHDCKRGARQPKDNAAYWRAKIGRNVTRDRASVEALKACGWSSLVVWECELRDASALSRKLERFLGQ
;
A
#
# COMPACT_ATOMS: atom_id res chain seq x y z
N MET A 1 1.59 -2.94 24.65
CA MET A 1 0.54 -2.05 24.15
C MET A 1 -0.45 -1.77 25.27
N ARG A 2 -0.88 -0.54 25.38
CA ARG A 2 -1.85 -0.23 26.38
C ARG A 2 -3.16 -1.01 26.14
N ALA A 3 -3.96 -1.15 27.17
CA ALA A 3 -5.22 -1.86 27.08
C ALA A 3 -6.11 -1.26 25.98
N ASP A 4 -6.84 -2.11 25.32
CA ASP A 4 -7.75 -1.68 24.27
C ASP A 4 -8.90 -0.87 24.86
N VAL A 5 -9.24 0.21 24.17
CA VAL A 5 -10.41 0.99 24.51
C VAL A 5 -11.66 0.40 23.86
N PHE A 6 -11.49 -0.60 23.03
CA PHE A 6 -12.59 -1.28 22.34
C PHE A 6 -12.81 -2.67 22.93
N ASP A 7 -14.03 -3.15 22.92
CA ASP A 7 -14.30 -4.55 23.18
C ASP A 7 -13.75 -5.39 22.00
N PRO A 8 -13.62 -6.71 22.15
CA PRO A 8 -13.03 -7.54 21.09
C PRO A 8 -13.69 -7.40 19.73
N ALA A 9 -15.01 -7.28 19.69
CA ALA A 9 -15.73 -7.14 18.42
C ALA A 9 -15.44 -5.80 17.74
N LYS A 10 -15.49 -4.71 18.50
CA LYS A 10 -15.18 -3.38 17.98
C LYS A 10 -13.75 -3.28 17.56
N ARG A 11 -12.84 -3.87 18.32
CA ARG A 11 -11.43 -3.89 17.97
C ARG A 11 -11.19 -4.60 16.64
N SER A 12 -11.83 -5.75 16.44
CA SER A 12 -11.72 -6.48 15.18
C SER A 12 -12.24 -5.66 14.01
N ALA A 13 -13.35 -4.95 14.20
CA ALA A 13 -13.90 -4.09 13.15
C ALA A 13 -12.95 -2.94 12.82
N VAL A 14 -12.36 -2.31 13.82
CA VAL A 14 -11.40 -1.23 13.62
C VAL A 14 -10.15 -1.75 12.90
N MET A 15 -9.64 -2.88 13.32
CA MET A 15 -8.45 -3.46 12.70
C MET A 15 -8.71 -3.87 11.25
N ARG A 16 -9.90 -4.38 10.95
CA ARG A 16 -10.28 -4.69 9.56
C ARG A 16 -10.37 -3.43 8.72
N ALA A 17 -10.89 -2.34 9.28
CA ALA A 17 -10.96 -1.07 8.57
C ALA A 17 -9.58 -0.52 8.26
N VAL A 18 -8.64 -0.67 9.19
CA VAL A 18 -7.26 -0.17 9.03
C VAL A 18 -6.47 -1.05 8.07
N LYS A 19 -6.58 -2.37 8.20
CA LYS A 19 -5.83 -3.32 7.38
C LYS A 19 -6.66 -3.87 6.23
N GLY A 20 -7.91 -3.49 6.18
CA GLY A 20 -8.84 -4.05 5.23
C GLY A 20 -8.67 -3.51 3.84
N ARG A 21 -9.56 -3.94 3.00
CA ARG A 21 -9.61 -3.56 1.60
C ARG A 21 -10.45 -2.31 1.45
N ASP A 22 -10.31 -1.68 0.31
CA ASP A 22 -11.17 -0.56 -0.07
C ASP A 22 -10.98 0.66 0.84
N THR A 23 -9.74 0.90 1.25
CA THR A 23 -9.41 2.12 1.98
C THR A 23 -9.50 3.33 1.06
N ALA A 24 -9.58 4.54 1.64
CA ALA A 24 -9.62 5.77 0.85
C ALA A 24 -8.42 5.91 -0.10
N PRO A 25 -7.17 5.65 0.35
CA PRO A 25 -6.04 5.66 -0.57
C PRO A 25 -6.18 4.66 -1.72
N GLU A 26 -6.63 3.45 -1.43
CA GLU A 26 -6.83 2.44 -2.48
C GLU A 26 -7.87 2.90 -3.49
N ARG A 27 -8.99 3.47 -3.02
CA ARG A 27 -10.03 3.98 -3.91
C ARG A 27 -9.52 5.10 -4.80
N ALA A 28 -8.70 5.98 -4.26
CA ALA A 28 -8.12 7.08 -5.03
C ALA A 28 -7.22 6.56 -6.15
N VAL A 29 -6.40 5.56 -5.86
CA VAL A 29 -5.52 4.95 -6.87
C VAL A 29 -6.34 4.24 -7.93
N ARG A 30 -7.37 3.50 -7.53
CA ARG A 30 -8.25 2.83 -8.50
C ARG A 30 -8.96 3.82 -9.41
N ALA A 31 -9.40 4.95 -8.86
CA ALA A 31 -10.05 5.99 -9.66
C ALA A 31 -9.08 6.55 -10.70
N ALA A 32 -7.83 6.79 -10.30
CA ALA A 32 -6.81 7.29 -11.22
C ALA A 32 -6.51 6.27 -12.32
N VAL A 33 -6.42 5.00 -11.97
CA VAL A 33 -6.18 3.92 -12.93
C VAL A 33 -7.32 3.82 -13.93
N ARG A 34 -8.56 3.90 -13.44
CA ARG A 34 -9.73 3.89 -14.34
C ARG A 34 -9.75 5.09 -15.27
N ALA A 35 -9.38 6.26 -14.76
CA ALA A 35 -9.34 7.48 -15.58
C ALA A 35 -8.32 7.37 -16.71
N LEU A 36 -7.28 6.57 -16.51
CA LEU A 36 -6.26 6.34 -17.54
C LEU A 36 -6.68 5.27 -18.56
N GLY A 37 -7.84 4.63 -18.37
CA GLY A 37 -8.35 3.67 -19.33
C GLY A 37 -8.06 2.20 -18.98
N TYR A 38 -7.63 1.93 -17.76
CA TYR A 38 -7.29 0.56 -17.35
C TYR A 38 -8.34 -0.10 -16.48
N ALA A 39 -9.60 0.36 -16.55
CA ALA A 39 -10.67 -0.11 -15.67
C ALA A 39 -10.87 -1.63 -15.70
N ARG A 40 -10.68 -2.26 -16.86
CA ARG A 40 -10.88 -3.70 -17.02
C ARG A 40 -9.58 -4.49 -17.08
N ARG A 41 -8.46 -3.81 -16.80
CA ARG A 41 -7.14 -4.40 -16.94
C ARG A 41 -6.55 -4.87 -15.62
N TYR A 42 -7.19 -4.57 -14.50
CA TYR A 42 -6.66 -4.95 -13.20
C TYR A 42 -7.61 -5.78 -12.39
N ARG A 43 -7.03 -6.55 -11.48
CA ARG A 43 -7.74 -7.29 -10.44
C ARG A 43 -7.31 -6.77 -9.10
N LEU A 44 -8.19 -6.89 -8.10
CA LEU A 44 -7.88 -6.49 -6.73
C LEU A 44 -7.33 -7.66 -5.94
N ASN A 45 -6.56 -7.33 -4.90
CA ASN A 45 -6.13 -8.31 -3.90
C ASN A 45 -5.34 -9.47 -4.49
N GLY A 46 -4.12 -9.18 -4.88
CA GLY A 46 -3.22 -10.19 -5.40
C GLY A 46 -2.67 -11.12 -4.32
N ALA A 47 -3.55 -11.80 -3.57
CA ALA A 47 -3.16 -12.64 -2.43
C ALA A 47 -2.23 -13.77 -2.83
N HIS A 48 -2.23 -14.16 -4.09
CA HIS A 48 -1.38 -15.23 -4.63
C HIS A 48 0.03 -14.74 -4.99
N LEU A 49 0.27 -13.44 -4.90
CA LEU A 49 1.56 -12.85 -5.23
C LEU A 49 2.29 -12.39 -3.97
N PRO A 50 3.64 -12.36 -4.02
CA PRO A 50 4.42 -11.84 -2.89
C PRO A 50 3.97 -10.43 -2.49
N GLY A 51 3.76 -10.23 -1.19
CA GLY A 51 3.37 -8.95 -0.64
C GLY A 51 1.89 -8.59 -0.81
N LYS A 52 1.13 -9.42 -1.49
CA LYS A 52 -0.31 -9.21 -1.71
C LYS A 52 -0.62 -7.81 -2.26
N PRO A 53 -0.19 -7.53 -3.49
CA PRO A 53 -0.42 -6.21 -4.09
C PRO A 53 -1.89 -5.81 -4.10
N ASP A 54 -2.15 -4.52 -4.03
CA ASP A 54 -3.52 -4.00 -4.04
C ASP A 54 -4.16 -4.09 -5.41
N LEU A 55 -3.39 -3.83 -6.47
CA LEU A 55 -3.86 -3.98 -7.85
C LEU A 55 -2.89 -4.88 -8.61
N VAL A 56 -3.46 -5.77 -9.41
CA VAL A 56 -2.70 -6.74 -10.20
C VAL A 56 -3.10 -6.64 -11.65
N PHE A 57 -2.13 -6.40 -12.52
CA PHE A 57 -2.34 -6.34 -13.97
C PHE A 57 -1.69 -7.58 -14.58
N THR A 58 -2.40 -8.68 -14.54
CA THR A 58 -1.86 -10.00 -14.90
C THR A 58 -1.29 -10.05 -16.31
N SER A 59 -1.99 -9.49 -17.28
CA SER A 59 -1.54 -9.52 -18.68
C SER A 59 -0.24 -8.76 -18.89
N MET A 60 0.04 -7.76 -18.04
CA MET A 60 1.23 -6.95 -18.13
C MET A 60 2.32 -7.38 -17.15
N ARG A 61 2.00 -8.29 -16.24
CA ARG A 61 2.86 -8.70 -15.12
C ARG A 61 3.32 -7.51 -14.31
N LYS A 62 2.36 -6.67 -13.94
CA LYS A 62 2.61 -5.48 -13.14
C LYS A 62 1.72 -5.48 -11.91
N ALA A 63 2.27 -5.01 -10.82
CA ALA A 63 1.57 -4.96 -9.54
C ALA A 63 1.72 -3.57 -8.92
N VAL A 64 0.67 -3.09 -8.28
CA VAL A 64 0.69 -1.79 -7.60
C VAL A 64 0.35 -2.00 -6.14
N PHE A 65 1.21 -1.47 -5.29
CA PHE A 65 1.01 -1.41 -3.85
C PHE A 65 0.58 0.00 -3.46
N VAL A 66 -0.37 0.09 -2.55
CA VAL A 66 -0.78 1.38 -1.99
C VAL A 66 -0.41 1.36 -0.51
N HIS A 67 0.62 2.14 -0.15
CA HIS A 67 1.20 2.10 1.19
C HIS A 67 0.84 3.33 2.01
N GLY A 68 0.38 3.11 3.23
CA GLY A 68 0.27 4.17 4.23
C GLY A 68 1.66 4.58 4.68
N CYS A 69 1.93 5.88 4.71
CA CYS A 69 3.29 6.37 4.96
C CYS A 69 3.83 5.96 6.33
N PHE A 70 3.03 6.08 7.36
CA PHE A 70 3.46 5.72 8.71
C PHE A 70 3.77 4.23 8.83
N TRP A 71 2.85 3.38 8.36
CA TRP A 71 2.95 1.93 8.56
C TRP A 71 4.10 1.29 7.78
N HIS A 72 4.52 1.93 6.69
CA HIS A 72 5.56 1.39 5.82
C HIS A 72 6.86 2.19 5.88
N GLY A 73 7.00 3.05 6.90
CA GLY A 73 8.24 3.76 7.17
C GLY A 73 8.70 4.70 6.06
N HIS A 74 7.76 5.34 5.40
CA HIS A 74 8.10 6.31 4.36
C HIS A 74 8.80 7.52 4.95
N ASP A 75 9.77 8.07 4.25
CA ASP A 75 10.58 9.18 4.74
C ASP A 75 9.94 10.56 4.59
N CYS A 76 8.67 10.63 4.26
CA CYS A 76 7.93 11.88 4.22
C CYS A 76 7.61 12.32 5.65
N LYS A 77 7.09 13.55 5.76
CA LYS A 77 6.75 14.14 7.05
C LYS A 77 5.82 13.25 7.88
N ARG A 78 4.81 12.67 7.24
CA ARG A 78 3.85 11.78 7.91
C ARG A 78 4.50 10.46 8.34
N GLY A 79 5.31 9.89 7.47
CA GLY A 79 5.95 8.61 7.74
C GLY A 79 7.06 8.70 8.78
N ALA A 80 7.68 9.86 8.89
CA ALA A 80 8.75 10.08 9.86
C ALA A 80 8.24 10.41 11.26
N ARG A 81 6.94 10.55 11.43
CA ARG A 81 6.35 10.87 12.74
C ARG A 81 6.65 9.76 13.74
N GLN A 82 7.10 10.15 14.93
CA GLN A 82 7.37 9.21 16.02
C GLN A 82 6.26 9.29 17.06
N PRO A 83 5.58 8.19 17.35
CA PRO A 83 4.62 8.16 18.45
C PRO A 83 5.34 8.38 19.77
N LYS A 84 4.72 9.10 20.69
CA LYS A 84 5.31 9.35 22.00
C LYS A 84 5.30 8.10 22.85
N ASP A 85 4.19 7.34 22.81
CA ASP A 85 4.05 6.12 23.59
C ASP A 85 4.54 4.93 22.77
N ASN A 86 5.25 4.03 23.43
CA ASN A 86 5.72 2.79 22.82
C ASN A 86 6.55 3.00 21.55
N ALA A 87 7.40 4.04 21.57
CA ALA A 87 8.21 4.36 20.39
C ALA A 87 9.07 3.19 19.92
N ALA A 88 9.66 2.44 20.83
CA ALA A 88 10.48 1.28 20.48
C ALA A 88 9.64 0.18 19.81
N TYR A 89 8.43 -0.06 20.31
CA TYR A 89 7.52 -1.03 19.73
C TYR A 89 7.19 -0.67 18.29
N TRP A 90 6.82 0.60 18.05
CA TRP A 90 6.45 1.06 16.72
C TRP A 90 7.62 1.05 15.74
N ARG A 91 8.82 1.43 16.20
CA ARG A 91 10.01 1.36 15.35
C ARG A 91 10.29 -0.07 14.91
N ALA A 92 10.19 -1.02 15.84
CA ALA A 92 10.42 -2.42 15.53
C ALA A 92 9.37 -2.94 14.53
N LYS A 93 8.10 -2.59 14.75
CA LYS A 93 7.02 -3.03 13.86
C LYS A 93 7.18 -2.45 12.46
N ILE A 94 7.46 -1.15 12.37
CA ILE A 94 7.64 -0.50 11.08
C ILE A 94 8.89 -1.04 10.38
N GLY A 95 9.96 -1.29 11.13
CA GLY A 95 11.16 -1.91 10.57
C GLY A 95 10.89 -3.26 9.94
N ARG A 96 10.08 -4.07 10.60
CA ARG A 96 9.67 -5.37 10.04
C ARG A 96 8.84 -5.20 8.78
N ASN A 97 7.95 -4.21 8.75
CA ASN A 97 7.16 -3.92 7.56
C ASN A 97 8.04 -3.50 6.39
N VAL A 98 9.02 -2.63 6.64
CA VAL A 98 9.96 -2.17 5.60
C VAL A 98 10.75 -3.35 5.04
N THR A 99 11.26 -4.22 5.91
CA THR A 99 12.00 -5.41 5.48
C THR A 99 11.12 -6.33 4.65
N ARG A 100 9.89 -6.56 5.09
CA ARG A 100 8.93 -7.40 4.36
C ARG A 100 8.60 -6.81 3.01
N ASP A 101 8.39 -5.50 2.94
CA ASP A 101 8.07 -4.82 1.69
C ASP A 101 9.19 -4.98 0.67
N ARG A 102 10.44 -4.84 1.11
CA ARG A 102 11.59 -5.04 0.23
C ARG A 102 11.66 -6.47 -0.28
N ALA A 103 11.45 -7.43 0.62
CA ALA A 103 11.45 -8.84 0.24
C ALA A 103 10.35 -9.14 -0.78
N SER A 104 9.18 -8.54 -0.62
CA SER A 104 8.06 -8.72 -1.55
C SER A 104 8.39 -8.18 -2.94
N VAL A 105 8.98 -6.99 -3.01
CA VAL A 105 9.38 -6.39 -4.28
C VAL A 105 10.42 -7.25 -4.99
N GLU A 106 11.42 -7.72 -4.24
CA GLU A 106 12.45 -8.59 -4.80
C GLU A 106 11.88 -9.91 -5.29
N ALA A 107 10.95 -10.49 -4.53
CA ALA A 107 10.31 -11.75 -4.92
C ALA A 107 9.47 -11.58 -6.18
N LEU A 108 8.75 -10.48 -6.32
CA LEU A 108 7.99 -10.17 -7.52
C LEU A 108 8.91 -10.03 -8.72
N LYS A 109 10.01 -9.31 -8.54
CA LYS A 109 11.00 -9.12 -9.61
C LYS A 109 11.57 -10.46 -10.06
N ALA A 110 11.87 -11.34 -9.10
CA ALA A 110 12.40 -12.67 -9.40
C ALA A 110 11.40 -13.51 -10.20
N CYS A 111 10.09 -13.25 -10.05
CA CYS A 111 9.03 -13.92 -10.80
C CYS A 111 8.74 -13.27 -12.15
N GLY A 112 9.49 -12.24 -12.53
CA GLY A 112 9.29 -11.54 -13.79
C GLY A 112 8.22 -10.46 -13.75
N TRP A 113 7.86 -10.00 -12.55
CA TRP A 113 6.87 -8.94 -12.36
C TRP A 113 7.54 -7.61 -12.06
N SER A 114 6.94 -6.54 -12.54
CA SER A 114 7.32 -5.18 -12.15
C SER A 114 6.33 -4.70 -11.10
N SER A 115 6.81 -3.88 -10.18
CA SER A 115 5.95 -3.35 -9.13
C SER A 115 6.12 -1.85 -8.98
N LEU A 116 5.06 -1.20 -8.50
CA LEU A 116 5.06 0.22 -8.21
C LEU A 116 4.45 0.41 -6.83
N VAL A 117 5.08 1.23 -6.01
CA VAL A 117 4.51 1.62 -4.72
C VAL A 117 3.97 3.03 -4.84
N VAL A 118 2.69 3.19 -4.53
CA VAL A 118 2.07 4.51 -4.42
C VAL A 118 1.90 4.80 -2.94
N TRP A 119 2.47 5.94 -2.50
CA TRP A 119 2.42 6.34 -1.12
C TRP A 119 1.23 7.24 -0.85
N GLU A 120 0.65 7.11 0.32
CA GLU A 120 -0.51 7.91 0.72
C GLU A 120 -0.28 9.41 0.52
N CYS A 121 0.92 9.90 0.83
CA CYS A 121 1.23 11.32 0.68
C CYS A 121 1.22 11.78 -0.78
N GLU A 122 1.40 10.86 -1.72
CA GLU A 122 1.38 11.19 -3.15
C GLU A 122 -0.02 11.49 -3.68
N LEU A 123 -1.06 11.14 -2.92
CA LEU A 123 -2.44 11.34 -3.34
C LEU A 123 -2.87 12.80 -3.30
N ARG A 124 -2.06 13.67 -2.72
CA ARG A 124 -2.36 15.10 -2.65
C ARG A 124 -2.32 15.78 -4.01
N ASP A 125 -1.51 15.23 -4.91
CA ASP A 125 -1.34 15.78 -6.25
C ASP A 125 -1.84 14.75 -7.27
N ALA A 126 -3.08 14.90 -7.67
CA ALA A 126 -3.73 13.97 -8.59
C ALA A 126 -3.02 13.91 -9.94
N SER A 127 -2.50 15.03 -10.41
CA SER A 127 -1.77 15.07 -11.70
C SER A 127 -0.48 14.29 -11.62
N ALA A 128 0.28 14.44 -10.53
CA ALA A 128 1.52 13.71 -10.34
C ALA A 128 1.25 12.20 -10.22
N LEU A 129 0.19 11.83 -9.50
CA LEU A 129 -0.21 10.44 -9.38
C LEU A 129 -0.57 9.85 -10.74
N SER A 130 -1.35 10.57 -11.51
CA SER A 130 -1.75 10.13 -12.85
C SER A 130 -0.52 9.91 -13.75
N ARG A 131 0.42 10.84 -13.74
CA ARG A 131 1.65 10.71 -14.52
C ARG A 131 2.49 9.51 -14.08
N LYS A 132 2.59 9.30 -12.77
CA LYS A 132 3.33 8.17 -12.22
C LYS A 132 2.74 6.84 -12.68
N LEU A 133 1.43 6.71 -12.58
CA LEU A 133 0.71 5.51 -13.00
C LEU A 133 0.80 5.30 -14.51
N GLU A 134 0.60 6.36 -15.28
CA GLU A 134 0.68 6.28 -16.74
C GLU A 134 2.07 5.83 -17.19
N ARG A 135 3.11 6.39 -16.59
CA ARG A 135 4.48 6.01 -16.93
C ARG A 135 4.74 4.53 -16.62
N PHE A 136 4.24 4.07 -15.48
CA PHE A 136 4.43 2.67 -15.09
C PHE A 136 3.63 1.71 -15.97
N LEU A 137 2.35 2.01 -16.19
CA LEU A 137 1.44 1.12 -16.92
C LEU A 137 1.66 1.17 -18.43
N GLY A 138 2.16 2.28 -18.93
CA GLY A 138 2.35 2.48 -20.35
C GLY A 138 3.65 1.92 -20.92
N GLN A 139 4.49 1.37 -20.08
CA GLN A 139 5.78 0.79 -20.53
C GLN A 139 5.60 -0.54 -21.20
#